data_8b780be9e028f2a62b9eb2220895c0d9
#
_entry.id   8b780be9e028f2a62b9eb2220895c0d9
#
_cell.length_a   1.000
_cell.length_b   1.000
_cell.length_c   1.000
_cell.angle_alpha   90.00
_cell.angle_beta   90.00
_cell.angle_gamma   90.00
#
_symmetry.space_group_name_H-M   'P 1'
#
loop_
_entity.id
_entity.type
_entity.pdbx_description
1 polymer ?
#
loop_
_entity_poly.entity_id
_entity_poly.type
_entity_poly.pdbx_seq_one_letter_code
_entity_poly.pdbx_strand_id
1 'polypeptide(L)'
;MDDPNLQDSGNNIDQEGVNYLIDAALEMGVNYFDTAPSYCRGFSERALGEALSRHPRDKYYIATKLSNFARSTWSREKSMEMYKASYKELKTDYIDYMLLHNVGQGGFDQFEKRYLKNGMIDFLAE
;
A
#
# COMPACT_ATOMS: atom_id res chain seq x y z
N MET A 1 14.23 -6.48 -17.20
CA MET A 1 13.88 -6.56 -18.63
C MET A 1 12.38 -6.73 -18.75
N ASP A 2 11.73 -5.85 -19.48
CA ASP A 2 10.28 -5.93 -19.64
C ASP A 2 9.94 -7.01 -20.67
N ASP A 3 9.10 -7.95 -20.25
CA ASP A 3 8.55 -8.94 -21.16
C ASP A 3 7.42 -8.24 -21.96
N PRO A 4 7.53 -8.18 -23.30
CA PRO A 4 6.50 -7.52 -24.11
C PRO A 4 5.10 -8.10 -23.92
N ASN A 5 5.01 -9.36 -23.54
CA ASN A 5 3.73 -10.01 -23.32
C ASN A 5 3.06 -9.60 -22.01
N LEU A 6 3.83 -9.02 -21.07
CA LEU A 6 3.31 -8.54 -19.79
C LEU A 6 2.96 -7.06 -19.82
N GLN A 7 3.45 -6.31 -20.79
CA GLN A 7 3.21 -4.86 -20.88
C GLN A 7 1.73 -4.52 -21.06
N ASP A 8 1.05 -5.29 -21.85
CA ASP A 8 -0.35 -5.03 -22.19
C ASP A 8 -1.29 -5.28 -21.02
N SER A 9 -0.90 -6.14 -20.08
CA SER A 9 -1.69 -6.42 -18.88
C SER A 9 -1.49 -5.36 -17.79
N GLY A 10 -0.43 -4.55 -17.90
CA GLY A 10 -0.04 -3.59 -16.87
C GLY A 10 0.47 -4.23 -15.59
N ASN A 11 0.49 -5.55 -15.52
CA ASN A 11 0.89 -6.31 -14.33
C ASN A 11 2.05 -7.23 -14.67
N ASN A 12 3.27 -6.84 -14.23
CA ASN A 12 4.50 -7.61 -14.44
C ASN A 12 4.86 -8.50 -13.25
N ILE A 13 3.93 -8.72 -12.33
CA ILE A 13 4.21 -9.45 -11.10
C ILE A 13 3.98 -10.95 -11.31
N ASP A 14 4.99 -11.73 -10.97
CA ASP A 14 4.88 -13.18 -10.87
C ASP A 14 4.24 -13.54 -9.52
N GLN A 15 2.93 -13.71 -9.50
CA GLN A 15 2.20 -13.95 -8.26
C GLN A 15 2.62 -15.27 -7.60
N GLU A 16 2.92 -16.30 -8.35
CA GLU A 16 3.40 -17.58 -7.78
C GLU A 16 4.74 -17.39 -7.09
N GLY A 17 5.64 -16.60 -7.70
CA GLY A 17 6.92 -16.25 -7.09
C GLY A 17 6.74 -15.42 -5.83
N VAL A 18 5.83 -14.46 -5.83
CA VAL A 18 5.51 -13.66 -4.64
C VAL A 18 4.97 -14.56 -3.53
N ASN A 19 4.05 -15.45 -3.85
CA ASN A 19 3.49 -16.39 -2.89
C ASN A 19 4.58 -17.24 -2.24
N TYR A 20 5.50 -17.76 -3.05
CA TYR A 20 6.62 -18.53 -2.57
C TYR A 20 7.52 -17.75 -1.62
N LEU A 21 7.86 -16.50 -2.00
CA LEU A 21 8.72 -15.65 -1.18
C LEU A 21 8.06 -15.28 0.15
N ILE A 22 6.78 -14.99 0.15
CA ILE A 22 6.03 -14.66 1.36
C ILE A 22 5.95 -15.89 2.28
N ASP A 23 5.67 -17.06 1.72
CA ASP A 23 5.63 -18.31 2.50
C ASP A 23 6.98 -18.57 3.16
N ALA A 24 8.07 -18.43 2.41
CA ALA A 24 9.41 -18.61 2.92
C ALA A 24 9.75 -17.58 4.01
N ALA A 25 9.36 -16.32 3.80
CA ALA A 25 9.62 -15.26 4.78
C ALA A 25 8.91 -15.55 6.10
N LEU A 26 7.63 -15.91 6.05
CA LEU A 26 6.86 -16.25 7.25
C LEU A 26 7.46 -17.47 7.98
N GLU A 27 7.86 -18.47 7.23
CA GLU A 27 8.50 -19.67 7.80
C GLU A 27 9.82 -19.33 8.50
N MET A 28 10.55 -18.35 7.97
CA MET A 28 11.82 -17.89 8.55
C MET A 28 11.64 -16.93 9.72
N GLY A 29 10.40 -16.58 10.08
CA GLY A 29 10.11 -15.70 11.20
C GLY A 29 9.88 -14.23 10.83
N VAL A 30 9.91 -13.88 9.56
CA VAL A 30 9.54 -12.51 9.12
C VAL A 30 8.04 -12.34 9.29
N ASN A 31 7.63 -11.29 10.00
CA ASN A 31 6.22 -11.07 10.29
C ASN A 31 5.77 -9.63 10.08
N TYR A 32 6.57 -8.80 9.41
CA TYR A 32 6.23 -7.41 9.11
C TYR A 32 6.45 -7.17 7.62
N PHE A 33 5.40 -6.74 6.93
CA PHE A 33 5.43 -6.54 5.49
C PHE A 33 5.02 -5.10 5.16
N ASP A 34 5.89 -4.41 4.43
CA ASP A 34 5.72 -3.01 4.06
C ASP A 34 5.40 -2.89 2.58
N THR A 35 4.42 -2.06 2.27
CA THR A 35 4.01 -1.79 0.89
C THR A 35 3.48 -0.36 0.76
N ALA A 36 3.02 -0.01 -0.42
CA ALA A 36 2.38 1.27 -0.70
C ALA A 36 1.52 1.17 -1.96
N PRO A 37 0.50 2.02 -2.10
CA PRO A 37 -0.33 2.04 -3.31
C PRO A 37 0.45 2.31 -4.60
N SER A 38 1.58 3.03 -4.51
CA SER A 38 2.38 3.40 -5.68
C SER A 38 3.43 2.37 -6.07
N TYR A 39 3.72 1.38 -5.22
CA TYR A 39 4.80 0.43 -5.49
C TYR A 39 4.42 -0.52 -6.62
N CYS A 40 5.43 -0.89 -7.41
CA CYS A 40 5.26 -1.82 -8.54
C CYS A 40 4.14 -1.39 -9.48
N ARG A 41 4.12 -0.09 -9.84
CA ARG A 41 3.11 0.49 -10.73
C ARG A 41 1.68 0.32 -10.20
N GLY A 42 1.52 0.26 -8.89
CA GLY A 42 0.20 0.11 -8.26
C GLY A 42 -0.23 -1.32 -7.99
N PHE A 43 0.63 -2.30 -8.23
CA PHE A 43 0.28 -3.72 -8.08
C PHE A 43 0.84 -4.36 -6.80
N SER A 44 1.67 -3.65 -6.03
CA SER A 44 2.33 -4.24 -4.85
C SER A 44 1.35 -4.64 -3.76
N GLU A 45 0.41 -3.77 -3.40
CA GLU A 45 -0.58 -4.08 -2.37
C GLU A 45 -1.39 -5.31 -2.74
N ARG A 46 -1.82 -5.38 -3.99
CA ARG A 46 -2.61 -6.50 -4.50
C ARG A 46 -1.83 -7.81 -4.45
N ALA A 47 -0.59 -7.79 -4.90
CA ALA A 47 0.26 -8.99 -4.90
C ALA A 47 0.54 -9.47 -3.48
N LEU A 48 0.85 -8.54 -2.57
CA LEU A 48 1.10 -8.86 -1.18
C LEU A 48 -0.17 -9.39 -0.50
N GLY A 49 -1.31 -8.75 -0.76
CA GLY A 49 -2.60 -9.17 -0.21
C GLY A 49 -2.99 -10.57 -0.66
N GLU A 50 -2.78 -10.88 -1.94
CA GLU A 50 -3.03 -12.21 -2.49
C GLU A 50 -2.19 -13.26 -1.76
N ALA A 51 -0.90 -12.98 -1.58
CA ALA A 51 0.02 -13.92 -0.93
C ALA A 51 -0.29 -14.09 0.56
N LEU A 52 -0.51 -12.98 1.28
CA LEU A 52 -0.73 -13.01 2.73
C LEU A 52 -2.11 -13.55 3.11
N SER A 53 -3.12 -13.37 2.25
CA SER A 53 -4.49 -13.83 2.54
C SER A 53 -4.59 -15.35 2.66
N ARG A 54 -3.60 -16.09 2.23
CA ARG A 54 -3.51 -17.55 2.37
C ARG A 54 -3.04 -17.98 3.76
N HIS A 55 -2.68 -17.01 4.63
CA HIS A 55 -2.18 -17.26 5.97
C HIS A 55 -3.08 -16.60 7.03
N PRO A 56 -3.08 -17.10 8.28
CA PRO A 56 -3.84 -16.45 9.34
C PRO A 56 -3.40 -14.99 9.55
N ARG A 57 -4.36 -14.08 9.58
CA ARG A 57 -4.10 -12.63 9.63
C ARG A 57 -3.30 -12.21 10.88
N ASP A 58 -3.48 -12.93 11.98
CA ASP A 58 -2.80 -12.62 13.25
C ASP A 58 -1.33 -13.03 13.28
N LYS A 59 -0.82 -13.62 12.20
CA LYS A 59 0.57 -14.07 12.12
C LYS A 59 1.51 -13.00 11.55
N TYR A 60 0.99 -11.86 11.09
CA TYR A 60 1.82 -10.84 10.46
C TYR A 60 1.24 -9.44 10.66
N TYR A 61 2.11 -8.46 10.48
CA TYR A 61 1.76 -7.04 10.46
C TYR A 61 1.86 -6.51 9.04
N ILE A 62 0.94 -5.65 8.66
CA ILE A 62 0.96 -4.95 7.38
C ILE A 62 1.16 -3.46 7.63
N ALA A 63 2.13 -2.88 6.92
CA ALA A 63 2.31 -1.44 6.83
C ALA A 63 2.08 -1.02 5.39
N THR A 64 1.20 -0.05 5.18
CA THR A 64 1.06 0.60 3.89
C THR A 64 1.05 2.11 4.09
N LYS A 65 0.80 2.87 3.03
CA LYS A 65 1.03 4.31 3.05
C LYS A 65 -0.09 5.06 2.34
N LEU A 66 -0.33 6.28 2.78
CA LEU A 66 -1.16 7.20 2.04
C LEU A 66 -0.26 7.90 1.02
N SER A 67 -0.37 7.48 -0.24
CA SER A 67 0.52 7.92 -1.33
C SER A 67 -0.14 9.02 -2.17
N ASN A 68 -0.69 10.03 -1.54
CA ASN A 68 -1.41 11.11 -2.20
C ASN A 68 -0.46 12.20 -2.72
N PHE A 69 0.44 11.81 -3.63
CA PHE A 69 1.44 12.71 -4.21
C PHE A 69 0.85 13.71 -5.20
N ALA A 70 -0.04 13.23 -6.07
CA ALA A 70 -0.63 14.05 -7.12
C ALA A 70 -1.64 15.02 -6.52
N ARG A 71 -1.61 16.25 -7.00
CA ARG A 71 -2.51 17.31 -6.53
C ARG A 71 -3.99 16.86 -6.59
N SER A 72 -4.34 16.07 -7.59
CA SER A 72 -5.70 15.55 -7.74
C SER A 72 -6.14 14.61 -6.60
N THR A 73 -5.19 14.11 -5.80
CA THR A 73 -5.47 13.20 -4.68
C THR A 73 -5.48 13.89 -3.33
N TRP A 74 -5.28 15.21 -3.28
CA TRP A 74 -5.13 15.95 -2.03
C TRP A 74 -6.44 16.24 -1.31
N SER A 75 -7.59 16.15 -1.99
CA SER A 75 -8.87 16.33 -1.32
C SER A 75 -9.11 15.21 -0.31
N ARG A 76 -9.94 15.49 0.69
CA ARG A 76 -10.32 14.45 1.65
C ARG A 76 -10.97 13.27 0.95
N GLU A 77 -11.86 13.54 0.00
CA GLU A 77 -12.57 12.51 -0.75
C GLU A 77 -11.60 11.56 -1.47
N LYS A 78 -10.64 12.12 -2.22
CA LYS A 78 -9.69 11.33 -2.98
C LYS A 78 -8.70 10.60 -2.09
N SER A 79 -8.25 11.24 -1.02
CA SER A 79 -7.38 10.58 -0.03
C SER A 79 -8.10 9.43 0.67
N MET A 80 -9.38 9.60 0.99
CA MET A 80 -10.20 8.52 1.57
C MET A 80 -10.43 7.37 0.60
N GLU A 81 -10.63 7.67 -0.69
CA GLU A 81 -10.72 6.62 -1.71
C GLU A 81 -9.45 5.78 -1.75
N MET A 82 -8.29 6.44 -1.71
CA MET A 82 -6.99 5.77 -1.69
C MET A 82 -6.84 4.91 -0.44
N TYR A 83 -7.18 5.45 0.71
CA TYR A 83 -7.14 4.74 1.99
C TYR A 83 -7.99 3.46 1.94
N LYS A 84 -9.23 3.58 1.47
CA LYS A 84 -10.14 2.44 1.37
C LYS A 84 -9.68 1.42 0.34
N ALA A 85 -9.09 1.88 -0.76
CA ALA A 85 -8.59 0.99 -1.80
C ALA A 85 -7.48 0.08 -1.27
N SER A 86 -6.65 0.56 -0.34
CA SER A 86 -5.60 -0.25 0.27
C SER A 86 -6.17 -1.47 1.00
N TYR A 87 -7.27 -1.30 1.73
CA TYR A 87 -7.93 -2.41 2.41
C TYR A 87 -8.40 -3.47 1.42
N LYS A 88 -8.98 -3.03 0.32
CA LYS A 88 -9.48 -3.93 -0.72
C LYS A 88 -8.34 -4.67 -1.41
N GLU A 89 -7.30 -3.95 -1.81
CA GLU A 89 -6.16 -4.54 -2.51
C GLU A 89 -5.39 -5.51 -1.61
N LEU A 90 -5.23 -5.18 -0.34
CA LEU A 90 -4.56 -6.03 0.64
C LEU A 90 -5.43 -7.16 1.17
N LYS A 91 -6.71 -7.17 0.84
CA LYS A 91 -7.68 -8.19 1.26
C LYS A 91 -7.72 -8.36 2.79
N THR A 92 -7.81 -7.23 3.50
CA THR A 92 -7.75 -7.23 4.96
C THR A 92 -8.78 -6.26 5.55
N ASP A 93 -9.29 -6.57 6.73
CA ASP A 93 -10.20 -5.67 7.48
C ASP A 93 -9.44 -4.68 8.34
N TYR A 94 -8.13 -4.88 8.56
CA TYR A 94 -7.35 -3.92 9.32
C TYR A 94 -5.91 -3.86 8.81
N ILE A 95 -5.32 -2.67 8.92
CA ILE A 95 -3.93 -2.40 8.56
C ILE A 95 -3.25 -1.97 9.85
N ASP A 96 -2.12 -2.59 10.17
CA ASP A 96 -1.44 -2.34 11.44
C ASP A 96 -0.78 -0.98 11.50
N TYR A 97 -0.18 -0.55 10.37
CA TYR A 97 0.54 0.73 10.30
C TYR A 97 0.20 1.45 9.00
N MET A 98 -0.34 2.64 9.11
CA MET A 98 -0.62 3.51 7.96
C MET A 98 0.35 4.69 8.02
N LEU A 99 1.28 4.74 7.07
CA LEU A 99 2.30 5.79 7.03
C LEU A 99 1.90 6.90 6.06
N LEU A 100 2.38 8.10 6.35
CA LEU A 100 2.28 9.23 5.42
C LEU A 100 3.49 9.16 4.49
N HIS A 101 3.23 9.01 3.20
CA HIS A 101 4.28 8.72 2.21
C HIS A 101 5.00 9.99 1.78
N ASN A 102 6.33 9.99 1.89
CA ASN A 102 7.18 11.13 1.48
C ASN A 102 6.74 12.45 2.13
N VAL A 103 6.72 12.49 3.44
CA VAL A 103 6.24 13.63 4.23
C VAL A 103 6.97 14.92 3.86
N GLY A 104 8.26 14.85 3.53
CA GLY A 104 9.08 16.01 3.19
C GLY A 104 8.95 16.50 1.76
N GLN A 105 8.25 15.78 0.91
CA GLN A 105 8.13 16.15 -0.49
C GLN A 105 7.34 17.45 -0.65
N GLY A 106 7.93 18.43 -1.35
CA GLY A 106 7.29 19.71 -1.60
C GLY A 106 7.22 20.65 -0.40
N GLY A 107 7.92 20.30 0.69
CA GLY A 107 8.00 21.13 1.89
C GLY A 107 6.70 21.19 2.69
N PHE A 108 6.68 22.11 3.65
CA PHE A 108 5.57 22.24 4.59
C PHE A 108 4.25 22.61 3.89
N ASP A 109 4.30 23.38 2.82
CA ASP A 109 3.11 23.78 2.07
C ASP A 109 2.35 22.54 1.55
N GLN A 110 3.05 21.60 0.93
CA GLN A 110 2.42 20.37 0.47
C GLN A 110 1.97 19.48 1.62
N PHE A 111 2.74 19.43 2.69
CA PHE A 111 2.35 18.70 3.89
C PHE A 111 1.00 19.19 4.42
N GLU A 112 0.81 20.51 4.51
CA GLU A 112 -0.48 21.07 4.93
C GLU A 112 -1.63 20.63 4.02
N LYS A 113 -1.42 20.71 2.72
CA LYS A 113 -2.47 20.39 1.74
C LYS A 113 -2.78 18.90 1.67
N ARG A 114 -1.74 18.08 1.81
CA ARG A 114 -1.89 16.62 1.70
C ARG A 114 -2.50 15.99 2.94
N TYR A 115 -2.25 16.54 4.12
CA TYR A 115 -2.57 15.83 5.35
C TYR A 115 -3.34 16.65 6.38
N LEU A 116 -3.03 17.95 6.53
CA LEU A 116 -3.61 18.77 7.60
C LEU A 116 -4.94 19.38 7.19
N LYS A 117 -4.96 20.12 6.09
CA LYS A 117 -6.14 20.89 5.67
C LYS A 117 -7.28 20.00 5.23
N ASN A 118 -6.98 18.81 4.74
CA ASN A 118 -8.01 17.83 4.35
C ASN A 118 -8.47 16.95 5.52
N GLY A 119 -7.90 17.12 6.71
CA GLY A 119 -8.28 16.36 7.89
C GLY A 119 -7.79 14.91 7.90
N MET A 120 -6.92 14.53 6.98
CA MET A 120 -6.47 13.13 6.89
C MET A 120 -5.63 12.70 8.08
N ILE A 121 -4.76 13.59 8.59
CA ILE A 121 -3.93 13.23 9.73
C ILE A 121 -4.79 12.97 10.98
N ASP A 122 -5.82 13.78 11.17
CA ASP A 122 -6.74 13.59 12.31
C ASP A 122 -7.52 12.29 12.17
N PHE A 123 -7.98 12.00 10.95
CA PHE A 123 -8.68 10.75 10.66
C PHE A 123 -7.81 9.53 10.95
N LEU A 124 -6.55 9.55 10.48
CA LEU A 124 -5.64 8.41 10.65
C LEU A 124 -5.20 8.24 12.11
N ALA A 125 -5.26 9.29 12.91
CA ALA A 125 -4.91 9.24 14.33
C ALA A 125 -6.01 8.64 15.21
N GLU A 126 -7.21 8.48 14.68
CA GLU A 126 -8.31 7.84 15.42
C GLU A 126 -8.07 6.32 15.57
#